data_c6ec0848b8df6564a52a1bee153f53a4
#
_entry.id   c6ec0848b8df6564a52a1bee153f53a4
#
_cell.length_a   1.000
_cell.length_b   1.000
_cell.length_c   1.000
_cell.angle_alpha   90.00
_cell.angle_beta   90.00
_cell.angle_gamma   90.00
#
_symmetry.space_group_name_H-M   'P 1'
#
loop_
_entity.id
_entity.type
_entity.pdbx_description
1 polymer ?
#
loop_
_entity_poly.entity_id
_entity_poly.type
_entity_poly.pdbx_seq_one_letter_code
_entity_poly.pdbx_strand_id
1 'polypeptide(L)'
;RKNNDMVLVGILDPVYLSKQVSYVTSAGLSYDFRTGTLTAGAAAGDQYVDARMSDGTLLARLTVHVVDHYDYEDSAGRPYTGLYQQQDGQWIYVKNGSWAYDYTGFVAKDGDWWYVENGRITFHCNGLVRGLVNGNDTWWYVTGSKVNFCNTVASNAWGWWKITNGRVDFDFSGLAENAYGWWKITNGQVDFSYVGYEQSGSNWWYVYGGQVCFQATDVLPGTVGGQYGWWKVCEGKVNFDDDVCENAYGWWKITTGKVDFQYTGLAQNACGWWMIQNGHVNFGSNGLVDNGNGWWLVRNGCVDFNYNGLVDNGNGWWLIRNGYVDFDYNG
;
A
#
# COMPACT_ATOMS: atom_id res chain seq x y z
N ARG A 1 -6.63 -9.22 46.50
CA ARG A 1 -7.96 -9.57 46.96
C ARG A 1 -7.92 -10.03 48.41
N LYS A 2 -8.94 -9.80 49.20
CA LYS A 2 -9.07 -10.38 50.56
C LYS A 2 -9.11 -11.91 50.41
N ASN A 3 -8.41 -12.58 51.35
CA ASN A 3 -8.35 -14.05 51.41
C ASN A 3 -7.87 -14.74 50.12
N ASN A 4 -6.92 -14.13 49.42
CA ASN A 4 -6.33 -14.68 48.23
C ASN A 4 -4.80 -14.84 48.36
N ASP A 5 -4.25 -15.86 47.80
CA ASP A 5 -2.84 -16.17 47.86
C ASP A 5 -2.13 -15.68 46.57
N MET A 6 -0.95 -15.10 46.73
CA MET A 6 -0.05 -14.74 45.66
C MET A 6 1.33 -15.34 45.94
N VAL A 7 1.92 -16.01 44.94
CA VAL A 7 3.28 -16.54 45.05
C VAL A 7 4.26 -15.45 44.61
N LEU A 8 5.10 -15.00 45.54
CA LEU A 8 6.23 -14.11 45.27
C LEU A 8 7.44 -14.97 44.88
N VAL A 9 7.80 -15.00 43.64
CA VAL A 9 9.05 -15.64 43.18
C VAL A 9 10.20 -14.68 43.46
N GLY A 10 11.10 -15.12 44.27
CA GLY A 10 12.18 -14.43 44.96
C GLY A 10 12.82 -13.22 44.27
N ILE A 11 12.74 -12.09 45.01
CA ILE A 11 13.51 -10.87 44.65
C ILE A 11 14.92 -10.92 45.26
N LEU A 12 15.19 -11.88 46.15
CA LEU A 12 16.48 -12.04 46.85
C LEU A 12 16.84 -13.54 46.95
N ASP A 13 17.54 -14.06 45.93
CA ASP A 13 18.26 -15.33 46.08
C ASP A 13 19.75 -15.08 45.82
N PRO A 14 20.53 -15.19 46.87
CA PRO A 14 21.35 -16.35 47.05
C PRO A 14 21.13 -16.98 48.46
N VAL A 15 21.21 -18.30 48.51
CA VAL A 15 20.97 -19.19 49.67
C VAL A 15 21.66 -18.76 50.97
N TYR A 16 22.72 -17.98 50.91
CA TYR A 16 23.43 -17.51 52.11
C TYR A 16 22.77 -16.22 52.73
N LEU A 17 22.03 -15.42 51.95
CA LEU A 17 21.30 -14.27 52.47
C LEU A 17 19.99 -14.68 53.16
N SER A 18 19.39 -15.79 52.81
CA SER A 18 18.14 -16.30 53.38
C SER A 18 18.21 -16.56 54.91
N LYS A 19 19.41 -16.80 55.44
CA LYS A 19 19.63 -17.01 56.89
C LYS A 19 19.73 -15.71 57.69
N GLN A 20 19.91 -14.56 57.02
CA GLN A 20 20.11 -13.27 57.67
C GLN A 20 18.97 -12.29 57.45
N VAL A 21 17.99 -12.66 56.59
CA VAL A 21 16.86 -11.84 56.24
C VAL A 21 15.56 -12.35 56.86
N SER A 22 14.86 -11.51 57.55
CA SER A 22 13.51 -11.77 58.05
C SER A 22 12.47 -11.01 57.24
N TYR A 23 11.28 -11.61 57.11
CA TYR A 23 10.16 -10.95 56.44
C TYR A 23 9.11 -10.56 57.45
N VAL A 24 8.76 -9.27 57.48
CA VAL A 24 7.76 -8.70 58.35
C VAL A 24 6.61 -8.18 57.51
N THR A 25 5.40 -8.64 57.81
CA THR A 25 4.18 -8.23 57.13
C THR A 25 3.36 -7.28 57.99
N SER A 26 2.60 -6.39 57.30
CA SER A 26 1.51 -5.66 58.01
C SER A 26 0.42 -6.62 58.47
N ALA A 27 -0.46 -6.15 59.36
CA ALA A 27 -1.48 -6.98 60.00
C ALA A 27 -2.49 -7.63 59.04
N GLY A 28 -2.60 -7.13 57.82
CA GLY A 28 -3.48 -7.64 56.76
C GLY A 28 -2.86 -8.67 55.85
N LEU A 29 -1.57 -9.01 56.05
CA LEU A 29 -0.85 -9.99 55.21
C LEU A 29 -0.16 -11.04 56.07
N SER A 30 0.00 -12.24 55.53
CA SER A 30 0.94 -13.24 56.02
C SER A 30 1.84 -13.73 54.87
N TYR A 31 3.12 -13.99 55.15
CA TYR A 31 4.09 -14.45 54.18
C TYR A 31 4.75 -15.75 54.66
N ASP A 32 4.59 -16.78 53.87
CA ASP A 32 5.32 -18.05 54.09
C ASP A 32 6.59 -18.06 53.21
N PHE A 33 7.74 -17.82 53.88
CA PHE A 33 9.04 -17.76 53.23
C PHE A 33 9.52 -19.10 52.64
N ARG A 34 8.94 -20.25 53.06
CA ARG A 34 9.31 -21.57 52.57
C ARG A 34 8.70 -21.87 51.22
N THR A 35 7.46 -21.40 51.02
CA THR A 35 6.72 -21.61 49.77
C THR A 35 6.75 -20.34 48.89
N GLY A 36 7.22 -19.22 49.43
CA GLY A 36 7.12 -17.91 48.77
C GLY A 36 5.69 -17.38 48.68
N THR A 37 4.75 -17.96 49.44
CA THR A 37 3.33 -17.65 49.35
C THR A 37 2.99 -16.44 50.24
N LEU A 38 2.33 -15.45 49.64
CA LEU A 38 1.74 -14.29 50.33
C LEU A 38 0.22 -14.45 50.39
N THR A 39 -0.34 -14.44 51.59
CA THR A 39 -1.79 -14.58 51.83
C THR A 39 -2.34 -13.26 52.34
N ALA A 40 -3.37 -12.73 51.70
CA ALA A 40 -4.09 -11.54 52.15
C ALA A 40 -5.21 -11.94 53.11
N GLY A 41 -5.24 -11.28 54.27
CA GLY A 41 -6.31 -11.38 55.26
C GLY A 41 -7.53 -10.55 54.88
N ALA A 42 -8.39 -10.31 55.89
CA ALA A 42 -9.66 -9.61 55.71
C ALA A 42 -9.56 -8.05 55.63
N ALA A 43 -8.38 -7.46 55.82
CA ALA A 43 -8.21 -6.03 55.76
C ALA A 43 -7.89 -5.54 54.35
N ALA A 44 -8.73 -4.68 53.79
CA ALA A 44 -8.45 -3.98 52.51
C ALA A 44 -7.52 -2.78 52.73
N GLY A 45 -6.92 -2.30 51.65
CA GLY A 45 -6.01 -1.14 51.65
C GLY A 45 -4.56 -1.54 51.41
N ASP A 46 -3.67 -0.57 51.56
CA ASP A 46 -2.23 -0.80 51.32
C ASP A 46 -1.63 -1.58 52.50
N GLN A 47 -1.11 -2.73 52.17
CA GLN A 47 -0.40 -3.64 53.08
C GLN A 47 1.05 -3.74 52.59
N TYR A 48 1.95 -4.22 53.45
CA TYR A 48 3.36 -4.36 53.05
C TYR A 48 4.01 -5.65 53.56
N VAL A 49 5.05 -6.05 52.82
CA VAL A 49 6.03 -7.06 53.22
C VAL A 49 7.39 -6.37 53.23
N ASP A 50 8.02 -6.30 54.40
CA ASP A 50 9.38 -5.78 54.56
C ASP A 50 10.38 -6.95 54.61
N ALA A 51 11.44 -6.90 53.81
CA ALA A 51 12.64 -7.70 53.99
C ALA A 51 13.62 -6.92 54.86
N ARG A 52 13.99 -7.48 56.05
CA ARG A 52 14.85 -6.81 57.02
C ARG A 52 16.07 -7.70 57.38
N MET A 53 17.18 -7.02 57.63
CA MET A 53 18.36 -7.66 58.20
C MET A 53 18.11 -8.06 59.67
N SER A 54 18.98 -8.87 60.26
CA SER A 54 18.93 -9.31 61.65
C SER A 54 19.04 -8.14 62.66
N ASP A 55 19.63 -7.05 62.30
CA ASP A 55 19.72 -5.79 63.07
C ASP A 55 18.49 -4.90 62.92
N GLY A 56 17.46 -5.31 62.13
CA GLY A 56 16.23 -4.57 61.85
C GLY A 56 16.30 -3.62 60.65
N THR A 57 17.45 -3.49 60.01
CA THR A 57 17.62 -2.62 58.84
C THR A 57 16.68 -3.06 57.72
N LEU A 58 15.89 -2.12 57.15
CA LEU A 58 15.01 -2.38 56.01
C LEU A 58 15.83 -2.48 54.73
N LEU A 59 15.76 -3.62 54.09
CA LEU A 59 16.41 -3.88 52.78
C LEU A 59 15.49 -3.54 51.63
N ALA A 60 14.23 -3.97 51.70
CA ALA A 60 13.21 -3.75 50.69
C ALA A 60 11.82 -3.75 51.30
N ARG A 61 10.90 -3.04 50.67
CA ARG A 61 9.46 -3.09 50.98
C ARG A 61 8.69 -3.39 49.69
N LEU A 62 7.83 -4.40 49.76
CA LEU A 62 6.80 -4.65 48.76
C LEU A 62 5.48 -4.11 49.32
N THR A 63 4.86 -3.15 48.64
CA THR A 63 3.51 -2.70 48.96
C THR A 63 2.50 -3.48 48.13
N VAL A 64 1.49 -4.03 48.80
CA VAL A 64 0.42 -4.84 48.19
C VAL A 64 -0.91 -4.14 48.50
N HIS A 65 -1.61 -3.76 47.45
CA HIS A 65 -2.94 -3.20 47.57
C HIS A 65 -3.98 -4.32 47.67
N VAL A 66 -4.56 -4.51 48.86
CA VAL A 66 -5.58 -5.54 49.11
C VAL A 66 -6.96 -4.93 48.90
N VAL A 67 -7.75 -5.50 47.97
CA VAL A 67 -9.10 -5.07 47.63
C VAL A 67 -10.13 -6.10 48.10
N ASP A 68 -11.36 -5.64 48.35
CA ASP A 68 -12.47 -6.53 48.72
C ASP A 68 -12.92 -7.37 47.54
N HIS A 69 -13.03 -6.74 46.42
CA HIS A 69 -13.39 -7.33 45.10
C HIS A 69 -12.77 -6.49 43.99
N TYR A 70 -12.70 -7.03 42.83
CA TYR A 70 -12.35 -6.24 41.64
C TYR A 70 -13.62 -5.64 41.06
N ASP A 71 -13.49 -4.46 40.42
CA ASP A 71 -14.63 -3.82 39.74
C ASP A 71 -15.11 -4.72 38.59
N TYR A 72 -14.16 -5.45 37.96
CA TYR A 72 -14.41 -6.36 36.87
C TYR A 72 -13.72 -7.70 37.10
N GLU A 73 -14.49 -8.78 37.25
CA GLU A 73 -14.01 -10.14 37.47
C GLU A 73 -14.42 -11.08 36.36
N ASP A 74 -13.63 -12.15 36.14
CA ASP A 74 -14.03 -13.26 35.29
C ASP A 74 -15.02 -14.18 36.02
N SER A 75 -15.50 -15.22 35.33
CA SER A 75 -16.45 -16.20 35.91
C SER A 75 -15.93 -16.96 37.13
N ALA A 76 -14.60 -16.96 37.34
CA ALA A 76 -13.95 -17.59 38.49
C ALA A 76 -13.63 -16.56 39.62
N GLY A 77 -14.08 -15.32 39.47
CA GLY A 77 -13.83 -14.23 40.44
C GLY A 77 -12.37 -13.73 40.43
N ARG A 78 -11.64 -13.92 39.32
CA ARG A 78 -10.29 -13.39 39.14
C ARG A 78 -10.33 -12.03 38.45
N PRO A 79 -9.32 -11.17 38.65
CA PRO A 79 -9.29 -9.86 37.96
C PRO A 79 -9.33 -10.04 36.44
N TYR A 80 -10.34 -9.43 35.82
CA TYR A 80 -10.49 -9.49 34.35
C TYR A 80 -9.47 -8.57 33.68
N THR A 81 -8.94 -8.99 32.54
CA THR A 81 -8.15 -8.13 31.65
C THR A 81 -8.63 -8.36 30.21
N GLY A 82 -9.05 -7.28 29.55
CA GLY A 82 -9.55 -7.32 28.19
C GLY A 82 -10.64 -6.27 27.94
N LEU A 83 -11.30 -6.37 26.78
CA LEU A 83 -12.44 -5.51 26.45
C LEU A 83 -13.71 -6.04 27.13
N TYR A 84 -14.37 -5.14 27.86
CA TYR A 84 -15.59 -5.40 28.61
C TYR A 84 -16.72 -4.48 28.12
N GLN A 85 -17.90 -5.04 27.87
CA GLN A 85 -19.09 -4.25 27.50
C GLN A 85 -19.87 -3.91 28.76
N GLN A 86 -20.05 -2.62 29.01
CA GLN A 86 -20.85 -2.10 30.12
C GLN A 86 -22.37 -2.27 29.81
N GLN A 87 -23.20 -2.10 30.84
CA GLN A 87 -24.66 -2.23 30.70
C GLN A 87 -25.30 -1.19 29.78
N ASP A 88 -24.66 -0.04 29.61
CA ASP A 88 -25.04 1.02 28.67
C ASP A 88 -24.62 0.74 27.22
N GLY A 89 -23.98 -0.43 26.98
CA GLY A 89 -23.47 -0.84 25.67
C GLY A 89 -22.07 -0.32 25.34
N GLN A 90 -21.46 0.52 26.20
CA GLN A 90 -20.11 1.05 25.95
C GLN A 90 -19.06 -0.03 26.16
N TRP A 91 -18.05 -0.07 25.27
CA TRP A 91 -16.88 -0.93 25.40
C TRP A 91 -15.73 -0.20 26.07
N ILE A 92 -15.20 -0.77 27.14
CA ILE A 92 -14.06 -0.26 27.91
C ILE A 92 -12.92 -1.29 27.92
N TYR A 93 -11.69 -0.82 28.11
CA TYR A 93 -10.57 -1.69 28.41
C TYR A 93 -10.37 -1.81 29.90
N VAL A 94 -10.43 -3.03 30.37
CA VAL A 94 -10.18 -3.41 31.76
C VAL A 94 -8.80 -4.04 31.86
N LYS A 95 -8.00 -3.64 32.85
CA LYS A 95 -6.69 -4.22 33.15
C LYS A 95 -6.62 -4.58 34.63
N ASN A 96 -6.34 -5.85 34.91
CA ASN A 96 -6.22 -6.36 36.28
C ASN A 96 -7.45 -6.01 37.16
N GLY A 97 -8.66 -6.18 36.63
CA GLY A 97 -9.91 -5.99 37.35
C GLY A 97 -10.36 -4.54 37.54
N SER A 98 -9.66 -3.57 36.94
CA SER A 98 -10.04 -2.15 37.02
C SER A 98 -10.07 -1.52 35.62
N TRP A 99 -10.94 -0.54 35.42
CA TRP A 99 -11.00 0.18 34.15
C TRP A 99 -9.73 1.01 33.92
N ALA A 100 -9.01 0.73 32.82
CA ALA A 100 -7.79 1.42 32.41
C ALA A 100 -8.15 2.67 31.58
N TYR A 101 -8.68 3.70 32.19
CA TYR A 101 -9.18 4.92 31.56
C TYR A 101 -8.09 5.76 30.86
N ASP A 102 -6.82 5.55 31.18
CA ASP A 102 -5.65 6.21 30.59
C ASP A 102 -5.02 5.42 29.43
N TYR A 103 -5.51 4.19 29.19
CA TYR A 103 -4.95 3.34 28.14
C TYR A 103 -5.37 3.81 26.77
N THR A 104 -4.39 3.96 25.88
CA THR A 104 -4.59 4.16 24.44
C THR A 104 -3.72 3.18 23.67
N GLY A 105 -4.34 2.39 22.78
CA GLY A 105 -3.64 1.35 22.01
C GLY A 105 -4.58 0.26 21.52
N PHE A 106 -4.00 -0.82 21.01
CA PHE A 106 -4.78 -1.94 20.48
C PHE A 106 -4.99 -3.05 21.51
N VAL A 107 -6.19 -3.61 21.53
CA VAL A 107 -6.57 -4.74 22.39
C VAL A 107 -7.23 -5.81 21.53
N ALA A 108 -6.79 -7.06 21.70
CA ALA A 108 -7.37 -8.21 21.01
C ALA A 108 -8.68 -8.64 21.71
N LYS A 109 -9.71 -8.98 20.90
CA LYS A 109 -10.94 -9.62 21.37
C LYS A 109 -11.56 -10.45 20.23
N ASP A 110 -11.87 -11.71 20.53
CA ASP A 110 -12.58 -12.63 19.64
C ASP A 110 -11.95 -12.76 18.23
N GLY A 111 -10.60 -12.73 18.17
CA GLY A 111 -9.84 -12.80 16.93
C GLY A 111 -9.62 -11.46 16.22
N ASP A 112 -10.26 -10.40 16.67
CA ASP A 112 -10.12 -9.05 16.15
C ASP A 112 -9.23 -8.17 17.04
N TRP A 113 -8.70 -7.08 16.45
CA TRP A 113 -7.93 -6.06 17.16
C TRP A 113 -8.67 -4.73 17.14
N TRP A 114 -8.90 -4.18 18.32
CA TRP A 114 -9.67 -2.97 18.52
C TRP A 114 -8.79 -1.84 19.06
N TYR A 115 -8.93 -0.67 18.47
CA TYR A 115 -8.28 0.53 18.96
C TYR A 115 -9.09 1.12 20.11
N VAL A 116 -8.43 1.24 21.24
CA VAL A 116 -8.94 1.82 22.47
C VAL A 116 -8.29 3.19 22.64
N GLU A 117 -9.07 4.20 22.91
CA GLU A 117 -8.63 5.55 23.19
C GLU A 117 -9.18 5.99 24.56
N ASN A 118 -8.27 6.39 25.47
CA ASN A 118 -8.63 6.76 26.84
C ASN A 118 -9.53 5.70 27.51
N GLY A 119 -9.12 4.44 27.40
CA GLY A 119 -9.80 3.31 28.00
C GLY A 119 -11.12 2.89 27.35
N ARG A 120 -11.50 3.43 26.18
CA ARG A 120 -12.79 3.17 25.52
C ARG A 120 -12.65 2.89 24.03
N ILE A 121 -13.58 2.10 23.47
CA ILE A 121 -13.76 2.00 22.02
C ILE A 121 -14.82 3.04 21.61
N THR A 122 -14.42 3.99 20.77
CA THR A 122 -15.32 5.06 20.29
C THR A 122 -16.07 4.70 19.02
N PHE A 123 -15.59 3.66 18.27
CA PHE A 123 -16.06 3.26 16.93
C PHE A 123 -15.92 4.33 15.84
N HIS A 124 -15.26 5.46 16.13
CA HIS A 124 -15.06 6.57 15.21
C HIS A 124 -13.64 6.65 14.64
N CYS A 125 -12.69 5.88 15.18
CA CYS A 125 -11.32 5.89 14.71
C CYS A 125 -11.25 5.23 13.32
N ASN A 126 -10.78 6.00 12.32
CA ASN A 126 -10.56 5.55 10.95
C ASN A 126 -9.20 6.08 10.45
N GLY A 127 -8.53 5.30 9.59
CA GLY A 127 -7.27 5.67 9.00
C GLY A 127 -6.08 4.90 9.57
N LEU A 128 -4.90 5.52 9.55
CA LEU A 128 -3.66 4.88 10.00
C LEU A 128 -3.34 5.23 11.44
N VAL A 129 -3.24 4.21 12.29
CA VAL A 129 -2.93 4.34 13.72
C VAL A 129 -1.70 3.49 14.05
N ARG A 130 -0.73 4.09 14.75
CA ARG A 130 0.45 3.37 15.21
C ARG A 130 0.16 2.60 16.49
N GLY A 131 0.65 1.36 16.57
CA GLY A 131 0.58 0.56 17.78
C GLY A 131 0.94 -0.90 17.58
N LEU A 132 0.85 -1.66 18.66
CA LEU A 132 1.25 -3.05 18.73
C LEU A 132 0.05 -3.96 18.41
N VAL A 133 0.12 -4.71 17.30
CA VAL A 133 -0.86 -5.73 16.92
C VAL A 133 -0.11 -7.00 16.52
N ASN A 134 -0.48 -8.15 17.07
CA ASN A 134 0.19 -9.43 16.82
C ASN A 134 1.73 -9.38 17.01
N GLY A 135 2.20 -8.64 18.02
CA GLY A 135 3.64 -8.49 18.27
C GLY A 135 4.39 -7.52 17.36
N ASN A 136 3.72 -6.87 16.41
CA ASN A 136 4.31 -5.91 15.47
C ASN A 136 3.91 -4.48 15.86
N ASP A 137 4.87 -3.63 16.22
CA ASP A 137 4.67 -2.19 16.44
C ASP A 137 4.87 -1.44 15.12
N THR A 138 3.77 -1.07 14.48
CA THR A 138 3.77 -0.37 13.19
C THR A 138 2.49 0.46 13.03
N TRP A 139 2.29 1.01 11.82
CA TRP A 139 1.05 1.69 11.44
C TRP A 139 0.03 0.70 10.89
N TRP A 140 -1.16 0.68 11.49
CA TRP A 140 -2.26 -0.19 11.15
C TRP A 140 -3.42 0.57 10.55
N TYR A 141 -4.04 0.00 9.53
CA TYR A 141 -5.25 0.56 8.93
C TYR A 141 -6.46 0.16 9.76
N VAL A 142 -7.16 1.17 10.25
CA VAL A 142 -8.29 1.04 11.18
C VAL A 142 -9.55 1.58 10.52
N THR A 143 -10.65 0.86 10.67
CA THR A 143 -11.98 1.27 10.24
C THR A 143 -12.97 1.01 11.37
N GLY A 144 -13.69 2.06 11.81
CA GLY A 144 -14.62 1.95 12.93
C GLY A 144 -13.93 1.44 14.21
N SER A 145 -12.71 1.90 14.50
CA SER A 145 -11.86 1.47 15.63
C SER A 145 -11.40 -0.01 15.58
N LYS A 146 -11.61 -0.72 14.48
CA LYS A 146 -11.15 -2.10 14.28
C LYS A 146 -10.04 -2.15 13.25
N VAL A 147 -8.99 -2.95 13.48
CA VAL A 147 -7.94 -3.19 12.47
C VAL A 147 -8.56 -3.91 11.28
N ASN A 148 -8.36 -3.33 10.10
CA ASN A 148 -8.83 -3.89 8.84
C ASN A 148 -7.65 -4.52 8.09
N PHE A 149 -7.59 -5.86 8.07
CA PHE A 149 -6.52 -6.64 7.44
C PHE A 149 -6.67 -6.72 5.91
N CYS A 150 -6.93 -5.59 5.24
CA CYS A 150 -7.05 -5.49 3.79
C CYS A 150 -5.74 -5.05 3.12
N ASN A 151 -5.75 -5.10 1.77
CA ASN A 151 -4.75 -4.49 0.91
C ASN A 151 -5.37 -3.27 0.23
N THR A 152 -4.78 -2.09 0.39
CA THR A 152 -5.28 -0.84 -0.18
C THR A 152 -4.20 0.23 -0.19
N VAL A 153 -4.59 1.47 -0.52
CA VAL A 153 -3.81 2.68 -0.27
C VAL A 153 -4.63 3.58 0.64
N ALA A 154 -4.06 3.98 1.77
CA ALA A 154 -4.72 4.83 2.76
C ALA A 154 -3.85 6.03 3.11
N SER A 155 -4.48 7.13 3.57
CA SER A 155 -3.79 8.38 3.88
C SER A 155 -3.76 8.71 5.36
N ASN A 156 -2.76 9.51 5.75
CA ASN A 156 -2.67 10.22 7.02
C ASN A 156 -2.09 11.63 6.79
N ALA A 157 -1.73 12.33 7.86
CA ALA A 157 -1.15 13.68 7.78
C ALA A 157 0.19 13.76 7.03
N TRP A 158 0.90 12.64 6.85
CA TRP A 158 2.21 12.57 6.20
C TRP A 158 2.16 12.05 4.76
N GLY A 159 0.99 11.65 4.25
CA GLY A 159 0.84 11.20 2.88
C GLY A 159 -0.07 10.01 2.69
N TRP A 160 0.02 9.39 1.52
CA TRP A 160 -0.72 8.20 1.14
C TRP A 160 0.22 7.00 1.12
N TRP A 161 -0.20 5.90 1.73
CA TRP A 161 0.65 4.75 2.02
C TRP A 161 0.05 3.46 1.50
N LYS A 162 0.90 2.59 0.97
CA LYS A 162 0.52 1.22 0.65
C LYS A 162 0.22 0.44 1.92
N ILE A 163 -0.93 -0.20 1.95
CA ILE A 163 -1.35 -1.09 3.02
C ILE A 163 -1.31 -2.52 2.50
N THR A 164 -0.60 -3.39 3.21
CA THR A 164 -0.53 -4.82 2.94
C THR A 164 -0.92 -5.57 4.22
N ASN A 165 -2.00 -6.38 4.11
CA ASN A 165 -2.53 -7.11 5.25
C ASN A 165 -2.75 -6.21 6.49
N GLY A 166 -3.39 -5.06 6.26
CA GLY A 166 -3.78 -4.10 7.30
C GLY A 166 -2.67 -3.21 7.84
N ARG A 167 -1.42 -3.37 7.43
CA ARG A 167 -0.29 -2.55 7.91
C ARG A 167 0.37 -1.77 6.78
N VAL A 168 0.99 -0.65 7.10
CA VAL A 168 1.80 0.10 6.14
C VAL A 168 2.99 -0.76 5.71
N ASP A 169 3.16 -0.88 4.39
CA ASP A 169 4.23 -1.62 3.73
C ASP A 169 5.24 -0.64 3.17
N PHE A 170 6.28 -0.32 3.94
CA PHE A 170 7.30 0.66 3.58
C PHE A 170 8.26 0.20 2.49
N ASP A 171 8.31 -1.11 2.22
CA ASP A 171 9.23 -1.70 1.23
C ASP A 171 8.59 -1.84 -0.15
N PHE A 172 7.28 -1.66 -0.25
CA PHE A 172 6.56 -1.83 -1.50
C PHE A 172 6.88 -0.71 -2.50
N SER A 173 7.19 -1.10 -3.73
CA SER A 173 7.28 -0.19 -4.89
C SER A 173 6.58 -0.82 -6.08
N GLY A 174 5.74 -0.04 -6.80
CA GLY A 174 4.92 -0.52 -7.90
C GLY A 174 3.57 0.18 -7.97
N LEU A 175 2.58 -0.44 -8.62
CA LEU A 175 1.20 0.06 -8.65
C LEU A 175 0.35 -0.58 -7.54
N ALA A 176 -0.46 0.23 -6.87
CA ALA A 176 -1.45 -0.22 -5.90
C ALA A 176 -2.74 0.58 -6.05
N GLU A 177 -3.87 -0.06 -5.69
CA GLU A 177 -5.19 0.54 -5.88
C GLU A 177 -5.91 0.87 -4.58
N ASN A 178 -6.83 1.82 -4.67
CA ASN A 178 -7.88 2.10 -3.71
C ASN A 178 -9.15 2.53 -4.45
N ALA A 179 -10.17 3.00 -3.72
CA ALA A 179 -11.44 3.46 -4.31
C ALA A 179 -11.30 4.66 -5.28
N TYR A 180 -10.17 5.37 -5.25
CA TYR A 180 -9.92 6.57 -6.08
C TYR A 180 -9.09 6.26 -7.33
N GLY A 181 -8.54 5.06 -7.47
CA GLY A 181 -7.76 4.64 -8.63
C GLY A 181 -6.50 3.85 -8.30
N TRP A 182 -5.62 3.75 -9.29
CA TRP A 182 -4.32 3.08 -9.19
C TRP A 182 -3.22 4.11 -9.03
N TRP A 183 -2.32 3.87 -8.11
CA TRP A 183 -1.30 4.82 -7.67
C TRP A 183 0.09 4.23 -7.79
N LYS A 184 1.04 5.04 -8.24
CA LYS A 184 2.46 4.70 -8.18
C LYS A 184 2.96 4.86 -6.75
N ILE A 185 3.45 3.76 -6.22
CA ILE A 185 4.05 3.67 -4.89
C ILE A 185 5.56 3.57 -5.04
N THR A 186 6.28 4.35 -4.25
CA THR A 186 7.74 4.29 -4.13
C THR A 186 8.08 4.21 -2.64
N ASN A 187 8.75 3.13 -2.21
CA ASN A 187 9.09 2.90 -0.80
C ASN A 187 7.89 3.09 0.14
N GLY A 188 6.78 2.43 -0.20
CA GLY A 188 5.55 2.42 0.58
C GLY A 188 4.65 3.64 0.43
N GLN A 189 5.12 4.75 -0.14
CA GLN A 189 4.37 6.01 -0.26
C GLN A 189 3.95 6.30 -1.70
N VAL A 190 2.77 6.90 -1.90
CA VAL A 190 2.35 7.40 -3.21
C VAL A 190 3.29 8.52 -3.65
N ASP A 191 3.87 8.36 -4.83
CA ASP A 191 4.70 9.38 -5.47
C ASP A 191 3.86 10.24 -6.41
N PHE A 192 3.28 11.31 -5.88
CA PHE A 192 2.45 12.24 -6.66
C PHE A 192 3.22 13.05 -7.71
N SER A 193 4.55 13.02 -7.67
CA SER A 193 5.40 13.70 -8.67
C SER A 193 5.70 12.82 -9.88
N TYR A 194 5.43 11.52 -9.78
CA TYR A 194 5.80 10.56 -10.83
C TYR A 194 5.01 10.78 -12.11
N VAL A 195 5.75 10.87 -13.22
CA VAL A 195 5.23 10.86 -14.59
C VAL A 195 6.05 9.86 -15.40
N GLY A 196 5.37 8.91 -16.05
CA GLY A 196 6.05 7.90 -16.85
C GLY A 196 5.27 6.60 -16.96
N TYR A 197 5.98 5.50 -17.13
CA TYR A 197 5.39 4.19 -17.30
C TYR A 197 5.77 3.27 -16.15
N GLU A 198 4.79 2.51 -15.67
CA GLU A 198 4.99 1.52 -14.61
C GLU A 198 4.41 0.19 -15.03
N GLN A 199 5.16 -0.89 -14.81
CA GLN A 199 4.73 -2.23 -15.14
C GLN A 199 3.85 -2.82 -14.04
N SER A 200 2.72 -3.43 -14.43
CA SER A 200 1.91 -4.25 -13.55
C SER A 200 1.43 -5.48 -14.30
N GLY A 201 1.84 -6.66 -13.85
CA GLY A 201 1.67 -7.90 -14.61
C GLY A 201 2.42 -7.83 -15.94
N SER A 202 1.73 -8.13 -17.03
CA SER A 202 2.26 -8.06 -18.40
C SER A 202 2.10 -6.68 -19.05
N ASN A 203 1.41 -5.74 -18.42
CA ASN A 203 1.08 -4.46 -19.00
C ASN A 203 1.97 -3.34 -18.49
N TRP A 204 2.24 -2.34 -19.35
CA TRP A 204 2.84 -1.07 -19.00
C TRP A 204 1.75 0.01 -18.98
N TRP A 205 1.63 0.70 -17.86
CA TRP A 205 0.62 1.72 -17.63
C TRP A 205 1.23 3.11 -17.60
N TYR A 206 0.58 4.04 -18.28
CA TYR A 206 0.96 5.44 -18.20
C TYR A 206 0.45 6.07 -16.90
N VAL A 207 1.37 6.66 -16.16
CA VAL A 207 1.12 7.32 -14.88
C VAL A 207 1.43 8.81 -15.04
N TYR A 208 0.55 9.64 -14.54
CA TYR A 208 0.73 11.09 -14.49
C TYR A 208 0.31 11.62 -13.13
N GLY A 209 1.18 12.40 -12.47
CA GLY A 209 0.91 12.90 -11.12
C GLY A 209 0.70 11.76 -10.10
N GLY A 210 1.42 10.63 -10.28
CA GLY A 210 1.33 9.47 -9.41
C GLY A 210 0.12 8.56 -9.63
N GLN A 211 -0.83 8.94 -10.51
CA GLN A 211 -2.05 8.15 -10.78
C GLN A 211 -2.03 7.56 -12.19
N VAL A 212 -2.48 6.32 -12.34
CA VAL A 212 -2.67 5.70 -13.65
C VAL A 212 -3.77 6.42 -14.42
N CYS A 213 -3.45 6.88 -15.64
CA CYS A 213 -4.36 7.60 -16.52
C CYS A 213 -5.09 6.64 -17.47
N PHE A 214 -6.15 6.00 -17.03
CA PHE A 214 -6.91 5.01 -17.83
C PHE A 214 -7.53 5.61 -19.11
N GLN A 215 -7.73 6.93 -19.17
CA GLN A 215 -8.27 7.58 -20.37
C GLN A 215 -7.19 8.04 -21.36
N ALA A 216 -5.91 7.89 -21.01
CA ALA A 216 -4.84 8.33 -21.90
C ALA A 216 -4.84 7.49 -23.19
N THR A 217 -5.00 8.19 -24.31
CA THR A 217 -4.86 7.63 -25.67
C THR A 217 -4.09 8.66 -26.47
N ASP A 218 -2.78 8.40 -26.65
CA ASP A 218 -1.85 9.36 -27.25
C ASP A 218 -0.51 8.67 -27.53
N VAL A 219 0.44 9.39 -28.15
CA VAL A 219 1.85 8.99 -28.27
C VAL A 219 2.67 9.83 -27.29
N LEU A 220 3.09 9.21 -26.20
CA LEU A 220 3.67 9.90 -25.03
C LEU A 220 5.12 9.45 -24.76
N PRO A 221 5.99 10.39 -24.33
CA PRO A 221 7.39 10.08 -24.03
C PRO A 221 7.55 9.35 -22.70
N GLY A 222 8.57 8.50 -22.61
CA GLY A 222 8.97 7.85 -21.36
C GLY A 222 9.75 6.56 -21.57
N THR A 223 10.01 5.85 -20.49
CA THR A 223 10.81 4.62 -20.50
C THR A 223 9.90 3.40 -20.29
N VAL A 224 9.92 2.47 -21.24
CA VAL A 224 9.21 1.18 -21.20
C VAL A 224 10.23 0.06 -21.39
N GLY A 225 10.29 -0.89 -20.47
CA GLY A 225 11.26 -2.00 -20.56
C GLY A 225 12.72 -1.56 -20.62
N GLY A 226 13.07 -0.45 -19.95
CA GLY A 226 14.42 0.11 -19.98
C GLY A 226 14.76 0.92 -21.24
N GLN A 227 13.85 1.05 -22.20
CA GLN A 227 14.05 1.81 -23.44
C GLN A 227 13.29 3.14 -23.36
N TYR A 228 14.01 4.25 -23.45
CA TYR A 228 13.39 5.56 -23.61
C TYR A 228 12.88 5.75 -25.05
N GLY A 229 11.69 6.34 -25.20
CA GLY A 229 11.09 6.65 -26.49
C GLY A 229 9.74 7.31 -26.35
N TRP A 230 9.05 7.44 -27.50
CA TRP A 230 7.66 7.86 -27.57
C TRP A 230 6.83 6.62 -27.83
N TRP A 231 5.86 6.35 -26.95
CA TRP A 231 5.10 5.10 -26.95
C TRP A 231 3.64 5.34 -27.24
N LYS A 232 3.05 4.49 -28.07
CA LYS A 232 1.61 4.47 -28.32
C LYS A 232 0.89 3.99 -27.07
N VAL A 233 0.03 4.83 -26.51
CA VAL A 233 -0.81 4.54 -25.36
C VAL A 233 -2.26 4.47 -25.81
N CYS A 234 -2.98 3.44 -25.42
CA CYS A 234 -4.40 3.26 -25.64
C CYS A 234 -5.07 2.91 -24.30
N GLU A 235 -6.04 3.68 -23.86
CA GLU A 235 -6.75 3.47 -22.59
C GLU A 235 -5.77 3.27 -21.42
N GLY A 236 -4.76 4.13 -21.35
CA GLY A 236 -3.74 4.13 -20.31
C GLY A 236 -2.66 3.06 -20.41
N LYS A 237 -2.75 2.13 -21.37
CA LYS A 237 -1.78 1.05 -21.58
C LYS A 237 -0.90 1.31 -22.80
N VAL A 238 0.36 0.90 -22.71
CA VAL A 238 1.20 0.82 -23.92
C VAL A 238 0.61 -0.24 -24.84
N ASN A 239 0.34 0.16 -26.09
CA ASN A 239 -0.09 -0.73 -27.16
C ASN A 239 1.10 -1.01 -28.08
N PHE A 240 1.49 -2.27 -28.21
CA PHE A 240 2.67 -2.68 -28.97
C PHE A 240 2.39 -2.95 -30.46
N ASP A 241 1.19 -2.65 -30.96
CA ASP A 241 0.87 -2.84 -32.38
C ASP A 241 1.51 -1.75 -33.23
N ASP A 242 1.88 -2.14 -34.46
CA ASP A 242 2.32 -1.23 -35.50
C ASP A 242 1.18 -0.33 -35.98
N ASP A 243 1.46 0.96 -36.21
CA ASP A 243 0.44 1.93 -36.57
C ASP A 243 1.06 3.21 -37.19
N VAL A 244 0.18 4.14 -37.57
CA VAL A 244 0.50 5.56 -37.80
C VAL A 244 -0.43 6.37 -36.89
N CYS A 245 0.12 7.02 -35.89
CA CYS A 245 -0.64 7.72 -34.84
C CYS A 245 -0.31 9.22 -34.79
N GLU A 246 -1.31 10.02 -34.41
CA GLU A 246 -1.17 11.45 -34.21
C GLU A 246 -0.93 11.77 -32.72
N ASN A 247 -0.14 12.83 -32.49
CA ASN A 247 -0.10 13.53 -31.20
C ASN A 247 0.02 15.06 -31.47
N ALA A 248 0.21 15.85 -30.41
CA ALA A 248 0.32 17.31 -30.51
C ALA A 248 1.48 17.80 -31.41
N TYR A 249 2.44 16.93 -31.76
CA TYR A 249 3.62 17.28 -32.57
C TYR A 249 3.55 16.76 -34.01
N GLY A 250 2.52 15.97 -34.36
CA GLY A 250 2.32 15.44 -35.71
C GLY A 250 1.94 13.96 -35.74
N TRP A 251 2.07 13.38 -36.93
CA TRP A 251 1.74 12.00 -37.21
C TRP A 251 3.00 11.16 -37.31
N TRP A 252 3.06 10.04 -36.61
CA TRP A 252 4.26 9.25 -36.39
C TRP A 252 4.07 7.78 -36.80
N LYS A 253 5.07 7.18 -37.46
CA LYS A 253 5.13 5.74 -37.60
C LYS A 253 5.45 5.07 -36.28
N ILE A 254 4.59 4.18 -35.88
CA ILE A 254 4.77 3.32 -34.70
C ILE A 254 5.22 1.94 -35.19
N THR A 255 6.31 1.44 -34.61
CA THR A 255 6.82 0.08 -34.81
C THR A 255 6.95 -0.59 -33.44
N THR A 256 6.26 -1.70 -33.24
CA THR A 256 6.22 -2.41 -31.96
C THR A 256 5.91 -1.46 -30.78
N GLY A 257 4.88 -0.60 -30.96
CA GLY A 257 4.38 0.34 -29.96
C GLY A 257 5.21 1.61 -29.76
N LYS A 258 6.36 1.75 -30.41
CA LYS A 258 7.28 2.88 -30.23
C LYS A 258 7.42 3.66 -31.55
N VAL A 259 7.56 4.99 -31.45
CA VAL A 259 7.88 5.80 -32.63
C VAL A 259 9.22 5.38 -33.22
N ASP A 260 9.19 5.03 -34.53
CA ASP A 260 10.36 4.69 -35.29
C ASP A 260 10.84 5.89 -36.11
N PHE A 261 11.71 6.70 -35.52
CA PHE A 261 12.27 7.90 -36.15
C PHE A 261 13.17 7.63 -37.37
N GLN A 262 13.51 6.38 -37.63
CA GLN A 262 14.36 6.03 -38.81
C GLN A 262 13.55 5.51 -39.97
N TYR A 263 12.26 5.19 -39.78
CA TYR A 263 11.43 4.64 -40.81
C TYR A 263 11.19 5.65 -41.94
N THR A 264 11.40 5.23 -43.18
CA THR A 264 11.03 5.96 -44.39
C THR A 264 10.39 5.01 -45.38
N GLY A 265 9.19 5.33 -45.87
CA GLY A 265 8.40 4.48 -46.76
C GLY A 265 6.90 4.63 -46.52
N LEU A 266 6.10 3.78 -47.15
CA LEU A 266 4.66 3.76 -46.95
C LEU A 266 4.29 2.97 -45.72
N ALA A 267 3.42 3.53 -44.86
CA ALA A 267 2.84 2.86 -43.73
C ALA A 267 1.34 3.14 -43.66
N GLN A 268 0.57 2.21 -43.05
CA GLN A 268 -0.88 2.31 -42.98
C GLN A 268 -1.40 2.46 -41.59
N ASN A 269 -2.58 3.10 -41.48
CA ASN A 269 -3.48 3.04 -40.35
C ASN A 269 -4.93 2.86 -40.85
N ALA A 270 -5.91 2.96 -39.95
CA ALA A 270 -7.32 2.82 -40.30
C ALA A 270 -7.82 3.88 -41.34
N CYS A 271 -7.13 5.03 -41.46
CA CYS A 271 -7.52 6.15 -42.33
C CYS A 271 -6.88 6.05 -43.73
N GLY A 272 -5.84 5.25 -43.94
CA GLY A 272 -5.17 5.13 -45.22
C GLY A 272 -3.70 4.74 -45.15
N TRP A 273 -3.02 4.90 -46.28
CA TRP A 273 -1.59 4.68 -46.42
C TRP A 273 -0.87 6.01 -46.53
N TRP A 274 0.15 6.18 -45.73
CA TRP A 274 0.84 7.46 -45.56
C TRP A 274 2.31 7.36 -45.95
N MET A 275 2.83 8.39 -46.58
CA MET A 275 4.26 8.51 -46.84
C MET A 275 4.96 9.01 -45.60
N ILE A 276 5.78 8.15 -45.01
CA ILE A 276 6.59 8.45 -43.80
C ILE A 276 7.98 8.84 -44.27
N GLN A 277 8.53 9.88 -43.65
CA GLN A 277 9.93 10.28 -43.81
C GLN A 277 10.55 10.55 -42.47
N ASN A 278 11.60 9.80 -42.11
CA ASN A 278 12.25 9.88 -40.80
C ASN A 278 11.23 9.76 -39.63
N GLY A 279 10.35 8.78 -39.75
CA GLY A 279 9.33 8.47 -38.71
C GLY A 279 8.10 9.37 -38.74
N HIS A 280 8.06 10.45 -39.48
CA HIS A 280 6.97 11.42 -39.53
C HIS A 280 6.22 11.37 -40.86
N VAL A 281 4.89 11.54 -40.82
CA VAL A 281 4.10 11.64 -42.08
C VAL A 281 4.49 12.89 -42.80
N ASN A 282 4.93 12.74 -44.06
CA ASN A 282 5.26 13.84 -44.95
C ASN A 282 4.05 14.22 -45.82
N PHE A 283 3.21 15.13 -45.32
CA PHE A 283 2.04 15.63 -46.02
C PHE A 283 2.37 16.44 -47.29
N GLY A 284 3.62 16.86 -47.50
CA GLY A 284 4.09 17.51 -48.72
C GLY A 284 4.49 16.55 -49.80
N SER A 285 4.54 15.25 -49.53
CA SER A 285 4.97 14.24 -50.53
C SER A 285 3.94 14.07 -51.63
N ASN A 286 4.42 14.10 -52.86
CA ASN A 286 3.63 13.87 -54.05
C ASN A 286 4.47 13.07 -55.08
N GLY A 287 3.84 12.16 -55.82
CA GLY A 287 4.49 11.36 -56.83
C GLY A 287 4.40 9.86 -56.59
N LEU A 288 5.17 9.08 -57.39
CA LEU A 288 5.19 7.65 -57.28
C LEU A 288 6.20 7.18 -56.23
N VAL A 289 5.75 6.33 -55.31
CA VAL A 289 6.56 5.79 -54.22
C VAL A 289 6.53 4.27 -54.27
N ASP A 290 7.70 3.65 -54.20
CA ASP A 290 7.87 2.20 -54.10
C ASP A 290 7.78 1.75 -52.64
N ASN A 291 6.99 0.70 -52.37
CA ASN A 291 6.90 0.08 -51.03
C ASN A 291 7.56 -1.31 -50.96
N GLY A 292 8.35 -1.68 -52.00
CA GLY A 292 8.96 -2.99 -52.12
C GLY A 292 8.06 -4.07 -52.78
N ASN A 293 6.75 -3.81 -52.86
CA ASN A 293 5.78 -4.69 -53.53
C ASN A 293 5.14 -4.02 -54.75
N GLY A 294 5.58 -2.80 -55.08
CA GLY A 294 5.12 -2.04 -56.22
C GLY A 294 5.07 -0.52 -55.96
N TRP A 295 4.66 0.19 -56.98
CA TRP A 295 4.66 1.67 -56.95
C TRP A 295 3.26 2.23 -56.79
N TRP A 296 3.14 3.15 -55.89
CA TRP A 296 1.88 3.76 -55.47
C TRP A 296 1.90 5.29 -55.69
N LEU A 297 0.80 5.83 -56.18
CA LEU A 297 0.65 7.28 -56.29
C LEU A 297 0.33 7.89 -54.95
N VAL A 298 1.23 8.72 -54.45
CA VAL A 298 1.05 9.52 -53.23
C VAL A 298 0.67 10.94 -53.65
N ARG A 299 -0.35 11.48 -52.98
CA ARG A 299 -0.78 12.87 -53.10
C ARG A 299 -0.99 13.46 -51.69
N ASN A 300 -0.35 14.60 -51.41
CA ASN A 300 -0.39 15.24 -50.12
C ASN A 300 -0.09 14.25 -48.97
N GLY A 301 0.92 13.42 -49.15
CA GLY A 301 1.38 12.44 -48.18
C GLY A 301 0.53 11.18 -48.02
N CYS A 302 -0.60 11.05 -48.72
CA CYS A 302 -1.49 9.88 -48.68
C CYS A 302 -1.53 9.16 -50.04
N VAL A 303 -1.62 7.82 -50.03
CA VAL A 303 -1.84 7.05 -51.28
C VAL A 303 -3.24 7.34 -51.80
N ASP A 304 -3.34 7.79 -53.06
CA ASP A 304 -4.60 8.09 -53.72
C ASP A 304 -5.15 6.86 -54.44
N PHE A 305 -5.83 5.98 -53.73
CA PHE A 305 -6.43 4.77 -54.27
C PHE A 305 -7.53 5.00 -55.31
N ASN A 306 -8.05 6.23 -55.43
CA ASN A 306 -9.11 6.56 -56.38
C ASN A 306 -8.58 7.03 -57.75
N TYR A 307 -7.28 7.29 -57.85
CA TYR A 307 -6.71 7.84 -59.06
C TYR A 307 -6.56 6.77 -60.17
N ASN A 308 -7.03 7.12 -61.35
CA ASN A 308 -6.85 6.38 -62.56
C ASN A 308 -6.41 7.32 -63.68
N GLY A 309 -5.29 7.05 -64.34
CA GLY A 309 -4.76 7.90 -65.41
C GLY A 309 -3.25 7.87 -65.51
N LEU A 310 -2.68 8.70 -66.34
CA LEU A 310 -1.24 8.80 -66.57
C LEU A 310 -0.61 9.78 -65.58
N VAL A 311 0.55 9.40 -65.02
CA VAL A 311 1.38 10.25 -64.15
C VAL A 311 2.80 10.23 -64.68
N ASP A 312 3.38 11.43 -64.81
CA ASP A 312 4.80 11.59 -65.13
C ASP A 312 5.61 11.63 -63.81
N ASN A 313 6.63 10.77 -63.71
CA ASN A 313 7.52 10.75 -62.56
C ASN A 313 8.90 11.40 -62.84
N GLY A 314 9.02 12.14 -63.97
CA GLY A 314 10.27 12.77 -64.40
C GLY A 314 11.18 11.83 -65.24
N ASN A 315 10.91 10.55 -65.22
CA ASN A 315 11.62 9.54 -66.05
C ASN A 315 10.71 8.88 -67.10
N GLY A 316 9.43 9.27 -67.13
CA GLY A 316 8.44 8.77 -68.07
C GLY A 316 7.03 8.76 -67.50
N TRP A 317 6.08 8.42 -68.38
CA TRP A 317 4.67 8.34 -68.05
C TRP A 317 4.26 6.93 -67.65
N TRP A 318 3.55 6.84 -66.55
CA TRP A 318 3.09 5.58 -65.98
C TRP A 318 1.57 5.54 -65.89
N LEU A 319 0.96 4.45 -66.30
CA LEU A 319 -0.47 4.25 -66.14
C LEU A 319 -0.75 3.84 -64.68
N ILE A 320 -1.62 4.56 -64.03
CA ILE A 320 -2.06 4.29 -62.68
C ILE A 320 -3.49 3.76 -62.72
N ARG A 321 -3.74 2.64 -62.01
CA ARG A 321 -5.08 2.11 -61.75
C ARG A 321 -5.30 1.92 -60.28
N ASN A 322 -6.34 2.57 -59.74
CA ASN A 322 -6.65 2.53 -58.30
C ASN A 322 -5.42 2.86 -57.44
N GLY A 323 -4.69 3.90 -57.82
CA GLY A 323 -3.49 4.37 -57.12
C GLY A 323 -2.22 3.54 -57.34
N TYR A 324 -2.27 2.42 -58.01
CA TYR A 324 -1.15 1.48 -58.26
C TYR A 324 -0.64 1.59 -59.69
N VAL A 325 0.67 1.51 -59.89
CA VAL A 325 1.27 1.51 -61.22
C VAL A 325 0.94 0.19 -61.93
N ASP A 326 0.29 0.28 -63.09
CA ASP A 326 0.00 -0.88 -63.97
C ASP A 326 1.21 -1.17 -64.87
N PHE A 327 2.04 -2.11 -64.46
CA PHE A 327 3.25 -2.52 -65.18
C PHE A 327 2.93 -3.38 -66.41
N ASP A 328 1.72 -3.91 -66.53
CA ASP A 328 1.31 -4.76 -67.63
C ASP A 328 0.79 -3.96 -68.88
N TYR A 329 0.63 -2.62 -68.65
CA TYR A 329 0.17 -1.72 -69.70
C TYR A 329 1.28 -1.46 -70.72
N ASN A 330 1.10 -1.99 -71.94
CA ASN A 330 1.92 -1.69 -73.12
C ASN A 330 1.15 -0.72 -74.00
N GLY A 331 1.35 0.58 -73.81
CA GLY A 331 0.66 1.67 -74.43
C GLY A 331 0.77 1.74 -75.97
#